data_c47a147a41c7b55b8db70f51be08035a
#
_entry.id   c47a147a41c7b55b8db70f51be08035a
#
_cell.length_a   1.000
_cell.length_b   1.000
_cell.length_c   1.000
_cell.angle_alpha   90.00
_cell.angle_beta   90.00
_cell.angle_gamma   90.00
#
_symmetry.space_group_name_H-M   'P 1'
#
loop_
_entity.id
_entity.type
_entity.pdbx_description
1 polymer ?
#
loop_
_entity_poly.entity_id
_entity_poly.type
_entity_poly.pdbx_seq_one_letter_code
_entity_poly.pdbx_strand_id
1 'polypeptide(L)'
;YFSSSLPGYPAMPLTAAMLEEVSRLPAVVNVVPNIDAEDTFVFPYDGAYGWTRDQYGPLCIPAKGASVEITAKSLPLYERIIRDYEKADLQKAIEEGTYTFEQDYYFMMGDNRHNSLDSRYWGFVPEDHIVGRPAVIWLSTDGNRKFPDNVRWRRFLKFV
;
A
#
# COMPACT_ATOMS: atom_id res chain seq x y z
N TYR A 1 11.24 10.05 6.86
CA TYR A 1 10.89 11.20 7.71
C TYR A 1 9.69 10.80 8.51
N PHE A 2 9.85 10.62 9.81
CA PHE A 2 8.79 10.22 10.71
C PHE A 2 8.25 11.46 11.40
N SER A 3 7.00 11.82 11.16
CA SER A 3 6.31 12.78 11.98
C SER A 3 5.77 12.02 13.20
N SER A 4 6.23 12.36 14.39
CA SER A 4 5.56 11.89 15.60
C SER A 4 4.24 12.64 15.74
N SER A 5 3.14 11.94 15.85
CA SER A 5 1.83 12.54 16.17
C SER A 5 1.80 13.14 17.59
N LEU A 6 2.80 12.80 18.41
CA LEU A 6 2.97 13.32 19.77
C LEU A 6 4.17 14.27 19.79
N PRO A 7 3.98 15.56 20.02
CA PRO A 7 5.08 16.54 20.12
C PRO A 7 6.07 16.12 21.22
N GLY A 8 7.36 16.01 20.82
CA GLY A 8 8.44 15.73 21.77
C GLY A 8 8.84 14.26 21.94
N TYR A 9 8.19 13.32 21.26
CA TYR A 9 8.57 11.91 21.29
C TYR A 9 9.13 11.45 19.95
N PRO A 10 10.29 10.76 19.91
CA PRO A 10 10.83 10.23 18.68
C PRO A 10 9.96 9.06 18.17
N ALA A 11 9.60 9.08 16.89
CA ALA A 11 8.98 7.97 16.21
C ALA A 11 9.95 7.33 15.23
N MET A 12 10.07 6.01 15.23
CA MET A 12 10.95 5.27 14.34
C MET A 12 10.32 3.94 13.92
N PRO A 13 10.61 3.43 12.72
CA PRO A 13 10.17 2.12 12.32
C PRO A 13 10.99 1.06 13.06
N LEU A 14 10.31 0.14 13.72
CA LEU A 14 10.93 -0.97 14.41
C LEU A 14 10.37 -2.29 13.86
N THR A 15 11.24 -3.26 13.64
CA THR A 15 10.82 -4.66 13.51
C THR A 15 10.50 -5.22 14.90
N ALA A 16 9.84 -6.38 14.95
CA ALA A 16 9.55 -7.03 16.24
C ALA A 16 10.83 -7.31 17.06
N ALA A 17 11.92 -7.73 16.40
CA ALA A 17 13.21 -7.94 17.07
C ALA A 17 13.82 -6.63 17.61
N MET A 18 13.79 -5.56 16.81
CA MET A 18 14.27 -4.24 17.24
C MET A 18 13.43 -3.67 18.36
N LEU A 19 12.11 -3.90 18.36
CA LEU A 19 11.22 -3.48 19.43
C LEU A 19 11.61 -4.15 20.75
N GLU A 20 11.88 -5.45 20.73
CA GLU A 20 12.32 -6.20 21.90
C GLU A 20 13.67 -5.68 22.43
N GLU A 21 14.62 -5.41 21.55
CA GLU A 21 15.93 -4.87 21.91
C GLU A 21 15.83 -3.46 22.51
N VAL A 22 15.09 -2.56 21.85
CA VAL A 22 14.88 -1.18 22.34
C VAL A 22 14.16 -1.16 23.66
N SER A 23 13.17 -2.03 23.88
CA SER A 23 12.40 -2.10 25.11
C SER A 23 13.24 -2.56 26.33
N ARG A 24 14.39 -3.20 26.10
CA ARG A 24 15.34 -3.60 27.16
C ARG A 24 16.30 -2.49 27.59
N LEU A 25 16.36 -1.40 26.86
CA LEU A 25 17.26 -0.29 27.20
C LEU A 25 16.79 0.43 28.47
N PRO A 26 17.69 0.69 29.46
CA PRO A 26 17.29 1.32 30.72
C PRO A 26 16.72 2.75 30.57
N ALA A 27 17.04 3.42 29.46
CA ALA A 27 16.54 4.75 29.15
C ALA A 27 15.14 4.76 28.52
N VAL A 28 14.62 3.59 28.14
CA VAL A 28 13.30 3.46 27.48
C VAL A 28 12.27 3.05 28.52
N VAL A 29 11.37 3.96 28.82
CA VAL A 29 10.29 3.74 29.81
C VAL A 29 9.13 2.97 29.17
N ASN A 30 8.78 3.30 27.94
CA ASN A 30 7.68 2.66 27.22
C ASN A 30 7.85 2.82 25.72
N VAL A 31 7.36 1.86 24.94
CA VAL A 31 7.26 1.93 23.49
C VAL A 31 5.82 1.66 23.10
N VAL A 32 5.19 2.61 22.44
CA VAL A 32 3.79 2.51 22.00
C VAL A 32 3.72 2.56 20.49
N PRO A 33 2.84 1.78 19.85
CA PRO A 33 2.61 1.89 18.43
C PRO A 33 2.09 3.29 18.08
N ASN A 34 2.68 3.92 17.06
CA ASN A 34 2.17 5.15 16.50
C ASN A 34 1.21 4.79 15.34
N ILE A 35 -0.03 4.52 15.70
CA ILE A 35 -1.09 4.15 14.76
C ILE A 35 -1.99 5.36 14.55
N ASP A 36 -2.23 5.72 13.30
CA ASP A 36 -3.19 6.78 12.98
C ASP A 36 -4.61 6.35 13.40
N ALA A 37 -5.22 7.13 14.25
CA ALA A 37 -6.51 6.79 14.86
C ALA A 37 -7.67 6.81 13.84
N GLU A 38 -7.61 7.71 12.85
CA GLU A 38 -8.62 7.81 11.78
C GLU A 38 -7.97 8.37 10.52
N ASP A 39 -7.99 7.61 9.43
CA ASP A 39 -7.63 8.08 8.10
C ASP A 39 -8.79 7.77 7.15
N THR A 40 -9.70 8.73 7.03
CA THR A 40 -10.89 8.63 6.17
C THR A 40 -10.56 8.76 4.68
N PHE A 41 -9.29 8.99 4.33
CA PHE A 41 -8.84 9.18 2.96
C PHE A 41 -8.28 7.92 2.30
N VAL A 42 -8.37 6.77 2.96
CA VAL A 42 -7.97 5.51 2.34
C VAL A 42 -9.08 4.92 1.48
N PHE A 43 -8.68 4.26 0.40
CA PHE A 43 -9.61 3.53 -0.47
C PHE A 43 -10.37 2.44 0.32
N PRO A 44 -11.66 2.23 0.14
CA PRO A 44 -12.52 2.82 -0.90
C PRO A 44 -13.20 4.15 -0.52
N TYR A 45 -12.66 4.91 0.43
CA TYR A 45 -13.16 6.19 0.92
C TYR A 45 -14.53 6.09 1.62
N ASP A 46 -14.81 4.93 2.18
CA ASP A 46 -16.05 4.65 2.88
C ASP A 46 -15.74 4.29 4.34
N GLY A 47 -16.21 5.12 5.26
CA GLY A 47 -16.01 4.95 6.70
C GLY A 47 -16.61 3.67 7.29
N ALA A 48 -17.51 3.00 6.56
CA ALA A 48 -18.09 1.73 7.00
C ALA A 48 -17.06 0.59 7.12
N TYR A 49 -15.91 0.70 6.43
CA TYR A 49 -14.83 -0.28 6.55
C TYR A 49 -13.96 -0.09 7.80
N GLY A 50 -13.91 1.11 8.35
CA GLY A 50 -13.04 1.44 9.49
C GLY A 50 -11.54 1.25 9.20
N TRP A 51 -11.15 1.26 7.92
CA TRP A 51 -9.75 1.07 7.54
C TRP A 51 -8.96 2.35 7.70
N THR A 52 -7.71 2.16 8.06
CA THR A 52 -6.73 3.25 8.14
C THR A 52 -5.50 2.89 7.32
N ARG A 53 -4.60 3.82 7.16
CA ARG A 53 -3.29 3.59 6.53
C ARG A 53 -2.51 2.45 7.20
N ASP A 54 -2.65 2.30 8.52
CA ASP A 54 -1.92 1.32 9.32
C ASP A 54 -2.71 0.02 9.53
N GLN A 55 -4.04 0.11 9.57
CA GLN A 55 -4.95 -1.01 9.77
C GLN A 55 -5.87 -1.14 8.55
N TYR A 56 -5.43 -1.88 7.56
CA TYR A 56 -6.07 -1.97 6.27
C TYR A 56 -6.45 -3.42 5.93
N GLY A 57 -7.69 -3.62 5.51
CA GLY A 57 -8.21 -4.93 5.10
C GLY A 57 -9.04 -5.66 6.18
N PRO A 58 -9.44 -6.90 5.93
CA PRO A 58 -9.06 -7.73 4.78
C PRO A 58 -9.68 -7.26 3.46
N LEU A 59 -8.91 -7.34 2.37
CA LEU A 59 -9.31 -6.96 1.03
C LEU A 59 -9.13 -8.13 0.07
N CYS A 60 -10.19 -8.48 -0.66
CA CYS A 60 -10.10 -9.46 -1.74
C CYS A 60 -9.59 -8.77 -3.01
N ILE A 61 -8.44 -9.21 -3.52
CA ILE A 61 -7.86 -8.71 -4.76
C ILE A 61 -8.39 -9.56 -5.91
N PRO A 62 -9.07 -8.98 -6.92
CA PRO A 62 -9.64 -9.74 -8.01
C PRO A 62 -8.59 -10.40 -8.90
N ALA A 63 -8.92 -11.59 -9.41
CA ALA A 63 -8.15 -12.27 -10.44
C ALA A 63 -9.03 -12.52 -11.66
N LYS A 64 -8.43 -12.64 -12.81
CA LYS A 64 -9.12 -12.99 -14.05
C LYS A 64 -9.97 -14.24 -13.90
N GLY A 65 -11.23 -14.15 -14.28
CA GLY A 65 -12.21 -15.24 -14.18
C GLY A 65 -12.77 -15.49 -12.77
N ALA A 66 -12.29 -14.76 -11.76
CA ALA A 66 -12.89 -14.80 -10.43
C ALA A 66 -14.20 -14.00 -10.41
N SER A 67 -15.18 -14.50 -9.69
CA SER A 67 -16.45 -13.82 -9.49
C SER A 67 -16.59 -13.33 -8.06
N VAL A 68 -17.18 -12.14 -7.90
CA VAL A 68 -17.48 -11.55 -6.59
C VAL A 68 -18.97 -11.23 -6.50
N GLU A 69 -19.51 -11.30 -5.31
CA GLU A 69 -20.84 -10.78 -5.02
C GLU A 69 -20.82 -9.24 -4.99
N ILE A 70 -21.76 -8.62 -5.72
CA ILE A 70 -21.96 -7.18 -5.72
C ILE A 70 -23.06 -6.83 -4.73
N THR A 71 -22.66 -6.37 -3.58
CA THR A 71 -23.50 -5.94 -2.48
C THR A 71 -23.24 -4.47 -2.17
N ALA A 72 -24.10 -3.85 -1.36
CA ALA A 72 -23.85 -2.49 -0.88
C ALA A 72 -22.48 -2.36 -0.17
N LYS A 73 -21.98 -3.45 0.45
CA LYS A 73 -20.69 -3.47 1.11
C LYS A 73 -19.53 -3.68 0.13
N SER A 74 -19.64 -4.52 -0.89
CA SER A 74 -18.56 -4.81 -1.84
C SER A 74 -18.48 -3.82 -3.00
N LEU A 75 -19.58 -3.15 -3.33
CA LEU A 75 -19.68 -2.21 -4.44
C LEU A 75 -18.63 -1.10 -4.41
N PRO A 76 -18.36 -0.40 -3.29
CA PRO A 76 -17.34 0.66 -3.26
C PRO A 76 -15.93 0.15 -3.58
N LEU A 77 -15.65 -1.14 -3.36
CA LEU A 77 -14.35 -1.74 -3.70
C LEU A 77 -14.19 -1.96 -5.21
N TYR A 78 -15.27 -2.39 -5.88
CA TYR A 78 -15.18 -2.89 -7.25
C TYR A 78 -15.83 -1.99 -8.30
N GLU A 79 -16.62 -1.00 -7.90
CA GLU A 79 -17.29 -0.06 -8.82
C GLU A 79 -16.35 0.52 -9.86
N ARG A 80 -15.19 1.02 -9.42
CA ARG A 80 -14.20 1.61 -10.32
C ARG A 80 -13.59 0.60 -11.29
N ILE A 81 -13.40 -0.64 -10.85
CA ILE A 81 -12.92 -1.72 -11.72
C ILE A 81 -13.93 -1.94 -12.84
N ILE A 82 -15.18 -2.19 -12.47
CA ILE A 82 -16.25 -2.54 -13.40
C ILE A 82 -16.49 -1.42 -14.41
N ARG A 83 -16.63 -0.19 -13.91
CA ARG A 83 -16.99 0.97 -14.73
C ARG A 83 -15.82 1.51 -15.55
N ASP A 84 -14.65 1.73 -14.91
CA ASP A 84 -13.58 2.53 -15.50
C ASP A 84 -12.51 1.67 -16.16
N TYR A 85 -12.17 0.52 -15.61
CA TYR A 85 -11.12 -0.35 -16.15
C TYR A 85 -11.68 -1.36 -17.15
N GLU A 86 -12.71 -2.09 -16.78
CA GLU A 86 -13.32 -3.09 -17.67
C GLU A 86 -14.43 -2.52 -18.56
N LYS A 87 -14.85 -1.25 -18.29
CA LYS A 87 -15.89 -0.53 -19.06
C LYS A 87 -17.18 -1.32 -19.22
N ALA A 88 -17.46 -2.16 -18.23
CA ALA A 88 -18.65 -2.98 -18.16
C ALA A 88 -19.85 -2.17 -17.61
N ASP A 89 -21.04 -2.69 -17.84
CA ASP A 89 -22.26 -2.09 -17.34
C ASP A 89 -22.41 -2.37 -15.84
N LEU A 90 -22.11 -1.33 -15.03
CA LEU A 90 -22.20 -1.40 -13.58
C LEU A 90 -23.64 -1.68 -13.11
N GLN A 91 -24.64 -1.10 -13.78
CA GLN A 91 -26.05 -1.31 -13.40
C GLN A 91 -26.44 -2.78 -13.59
N LYS A 92 -26.02 -3.39 -14.68
CA LYS A 92 -26.23 -4.81 -14.93
C LYS A 92 -25.56 -5.68 -13.87
N ALA A 93 -24.32 -5.37 -13.49
CA ALA A 93 -23.62 -6.10 -12.43
C ALA A 93 -24.33 -6.01 -11.08
N ILE A 94 -24.91 -4.84 -10.75
CA ILE A 94 -25.72 -4.65 -9.54
C ILE A 94 -27.00 -5.48 -9.60
N GLU A 95 -27.71 -5.50 -10.73
CA GLU A 95 -28.95 -6.26 -10.92
C GLU A 95 -28.72 -7.78 -10.88
N GLU A 96 -27.61 -8.25 -11.45
CA GLU A 96 -27.20 -9.65 -11.41
C GLU A 96 -26.67 -10.08 -10.03
N GLY A 97 -26.26 -9.10 -9.21
CA GLY A 97 -25.71 -9.33 -7.87
C GLY A 97 -24.33 -9.98 -7.86
N THR A 98 -23.70 -10.18 -9.04
CA THR A 98 -22.38 -10.79 -9.18
C THR A 98 -21.63 -10.17 -10.36
N TYR A 99 -20.28 -10.18 -10.27
CA TYR A 99 -19.43 -9.76 -11.37
C TYR A 99 -18.23 -10.68 -11.52
N THR A 100 -17.87 -11.02 -12.76
CA THR A 100 -16.71 -11.85 -13.09
C THR A 100 -15.67 -10.98 -13.79
N PHE A 101 -14.46 -10.92 -13.23
CA PHE A 101 -13.39 -10.05 -13.71
C PHE A 101 -12.74 -10.59 -15.00
N GLU A 102 -12.41 -9.69 -15.94
CA GLU A 102 -11.82 -10.03 -17.23
C GLU A 102 -10.30 -10.06 -17.21
N GLN A 103 -9.65 -9.43 -16.20
CA GLN A 103 -8.20 -9.38 -16.06
C GLN A 103 -7.76 -9.52 -14.60
N ASP A 104 -6.44 -9.68 -14.38
CA ASP A 104 -5.86 -9.68 -13.04
C ASP A 104 -5.70 -8.27 -12.49
N TYR A 105 -5.79 -8.15 -11.18
CA TYR A 105 -5.61 -6.91 -10.45
C TYR A 105 -4.55 -7.06 -9.37
N TYR A 106 -3.89 -5.96 -9.09
CA TYR A 106 -2.82 -5.90 -8.10
C TYR A 106 -3.11 -4.82 -7.07
N PHE A 107 -2.60 -5.03 -5.87
CA PHE A 107 -2.65 -4.03 -4.81
C PHE A 107 -1.21 -3.69 -4.42
N MET A 108 -0.72 -2.57 -4.90
CA MET A 108 0.66 -2.15 -4.77
C MET A 108 0.86 -1.36 -3.49
N MET A 109 1.84 -1.75 -2.69
CA MET A 109 2.16 -1.07 -1.43
C MET A 109 3.64 -0.72 -1.39
N GLY A 110 3.94 0.56 -1.12
CA GLY A 110 5.31 1.01 -0.95
C GLY A 110 5.95 0.48 0.34
N ASP A 111 7.24 0.16 0.31
CA ASP A 111 7.97 -0.35 1.49
C ASP A 111 7.99 0.67 2.64
N ASN A 112 8.12 1.96 2.31
CA ASN A 112 7.98 3.04 3.28
C ASN A 112 6.50 3.41 3.44
N ARG A 113 5.79 2.64 4.26
CA ARG A 113 4.33 2.67 4.44
C ARG A 113 3.75 4.05 4.71
N HIS A 114 4.44 4.88 5.50
CA HIS A 114 3.98 6.21 5.89
C HIS A 114 4.39 7.31 4.90
N ASN A 115 5.26 6.98 3.94
CA ASN A 115 5.71 7.92 2.90
C ASN A 115 5.52 7.31 1.52
N SER A 116 4.35 6.73 1.28
CA SER A 116 3.97 6.14 0.01
C SER A 116 2.52 6.49 -0.31
N LEU A 117 2.31 7.08 -1.47
CA LEU A 117 1.00 7.26 -2.06
C LEU A 117 0.72 6.05 -2.95
N ASP A 118 0.18 4.99 -2.36
CA ASP A 118 0.03 3.68 -2.99
C ASP A 118 -1.44 3.20 -3.04
N SER A 119 -1.68 1.92 -3.33
CA SER A 119 -3.02 1.36 -3.51
C SER A 119 -3.94 1.54 -2.31
N ARG A 120 -3.42 1.74 -1.12
CA ARG A 120 -4.24 2.12 0.05
C ARG A 120 -4.98 3.44 -0.16
N TYR A 121 -4.49 4.29 -1.06
CA TYR A 121 -5.11 5.58 -1.38
C TYR A 121 -5.88 5.57 -2.70
N TRP A 122 -5.42 4.90 -3.73
CA TRP A 122 -6.05 4.96 -5.05
C TRP A 122 -6.63 3.62 -5.53
N GLY A 123 -6.50 2.52 -4.76
CA GLY A 123 -7.15 1.24 -5.03
C GLY A 123 -6.35 0.32 -5.94
N PHE A 124 -7.05 -0.51 -6.69
CA PHE A 124 -6.47 -1.58 -7.52
C PHE A 124 -5.75 -1.06 -8.77
N VAL A 125 -4.73 -1.82 -9.18
CA VAL A 125 -4.00 -1.64 -10.44
C VAL A 125 -4.38 -2.78 -11.38
N PRO A 126 -4.98 -2.51 -12.53
CA PRO A 126 -5.23 -3.55 -13.52
C PRO A 126 -3.92 -4.00 -14.19
N GLU A 127 -3.88 -5.25 -14.63
CA GLU A 127 -2.68 -5.86 -15.22
C GLU A 127 -2.15 -5.08 -16.43
N ASP A 128 -3.03 -4.56 -17.26
CA ASP A 128 -2.68 -3.79 -18.46
C ASP A 128 -2.06 -2.41 -18.16
N HIS A 129 -2.10 -1.95 -16.90
CA HIS A 129 -1.42 -0.74 -16.43
C HIS A 129 0.01 -1.02 -15.91
N ILE A 130 0.43 -2.28 -15.84
CA ILE A 130 1.79 -2.65 -15.42
C ILE A 130 2.73 -2.52 -16.60
N VAL A 131 3.54 -1.47 -16.61
CA VAL A 131 4.50 -1.17 -17.68
C VAL A 131 5.69 -2.12 -17.70
N GLY A 132 6.03 -2.70 -16.53
CA GLY A 132 7.15 -3.61 -16.38
C GLY A 132 7.68 -3.68 -14.95
N ARG A 133 8.73 -4.50 -14.79
CA ARG A 133 9.45 -4.65 -13.52
C ARG A 133 10.92 -4.24 -13.69
N PRO A 134 11.56 -3.70 -12.65
CA PRO A 134 12.99 -3.46 -12.69
C PRO A 134 13.73 -4.80 -12.82
N ALA A 135 14.68 -4.88 -13.76
CA ALA A 135 15.46 -6.08 -13.97
C ALA A 135 16.90 -5.92 -13.47
N VAL A 136 17.46 -4.73 -13.62
CA VAL A 136 18.86 -4.45 -13.31
C VAL A 136 19.01 -3.06 -12.69
N ILE A 137 19.84 -2.93 -11.68
CA ILE A 137 20.30 -1.65 -11.13
C ILE A 137 21.56 -1.27 -11.90
N TRP A 138 21.45 -0.36 -12.84
CA TRP A 138 22.61 0.06 -13.63
C TRP A 138 23.42 1.18 -12.93
N LEU A 139 22.80 1.99 -12.07
CA LEU A 139 23.43 3.01 -11.26
C LEU A 139 22.68 3.19 -9.94
N SER A 140 23.41 3.34 -8.84
CA SER A 140 22.84 3.69 -7.53
C SER A 140 23.69 4.76 -6.88
N THR A 141 23.05 5.87 -6.48
CA THR A 141 23.73 6.99 -5.84
C THR A 141 23.18 7.25 -4.43
N ASP A 142 23.99 7.87 -3.59
CA ASP A 142 23.61 8.35 -2.27
C ASP A 142 23.43 9.87 -2.32
N GLY A 143 22.19 10.34 -2.12
CA GLY A 143 21.86 11.77 -2.17
C GLY A 143 22.57 12.63 -1.11
N ASN A 144 23.08 12.02 -0.05
CA ASN A 144 23.75 12.70 1.06
C ASN A 144 25.26 12.88 0.85
N ARG A 145 25.82 12.33 -0.25
CA ARG A 145 27.24 12.41 -0.58
C ARG A 145 27.45 13.11 -1.91
N LYS A 146 28.64 13.67 -2.10
CA LYS A 146 29.05 14.31 -3.37
C LYS A 146 29.78 13.30 -4.26
N PHE A 147 29.71 13.53 -5.57
CA PHE A 147 30.46 12.76 -6.54
C PHE A 147 31.98 12.91 -6.28
N PRO A 148 32.78 11.83 -6.39
CA PRO A 148 32.42 10.46 -6.81
C PRO A 148 31.97 9.53 -5.65
N ASP A 149 32.06 9.96 -4.39
CA ASP A 149 31.78 9.11 -3.20
C ASP A 149 30.31 8.78 -3.02
N ASN A 150 29.43 9.42 -3.78
CA ASN A 150 27.99 9.13 -3.79
C ASN A 150 27.64 7.90 -4.62
N VAL A 151 28.55 7.35 -5.43
CA VAL A 151 28.26 6.18 -6.26
C VAL A 151 28.38 4.90 -5.44
N ARG A 152 27.32 4.13 -5.37
CA ARG A 152 27.25 2.85 -4.67
C ARG A 152 27.69 1.71 -5.62
N TRP A 153 28.98 1.62 -5.90
CA TRP A 153 29.58 0.67 -6.84
C TRP A 153 29.17 -0.79 -6.60
N ARG A 154 28.92 -1.19 -5.34
CA ARG A 154 28.50 -2.55 -4.99
C ARG A 154 27.10 -2.91 -5.51
N ARG A 155 26.34 -1.92 -5.97
CA ARG A 155 24.98 -2.09 -6.54
C ARG A 155 24.97 -1.93 -8.06
N PHE A 156 26.11 -1.61 -8.67
CA PHE A 156 26.23 -1.40 -10.10
C PHE A 156 26.01 -2.74 -10.85
N LEU A 157 25.20 -2.74 -11.88
CA LEU A 157 24.80 -3.91 -12.68
C LEU A 157 24.27 -5.09 -11.83
N LYS A 158 23.68 -4.81 -10.68
CA LYS A 158 23.04 -5.85 -9.86
C LYS A 158 21.64 -6.14 -10.39
N PHE A 159 21.35 -7.42 -10.60
CA PHE A 159 19.98 -7.87 -10.87
C PHE A 159 19.10 -7.70 -9.62
N VAL A 160 17.82 -7.35 -9.85
CA VAL A 160 16.81 -7.13 -8.80
C VAL A 160 16.04 -8.41 -8.55
#